data_ce91614896ca2b0d754912877ba975e6
#
_entry.id   ce91614896ca2b0d754912877ba975e6
#
_cell.length_a   1.000
_cell.length_b   1.000
_cell.length_c   1.000
_cell.angle_alpha   90.00
_cell.angle_beta   90.00
_cell.angle_gamma   90.00
#
_symmetry.space_group_name_H-M   'P 1'
#
loop_
_entity.id
_entity.type
_entity.pdbx_description
1 polymer ?
#
loop_
_entity_poly.entity_id
_entity_poly.type
_entity_poly.pdbx_seq_one_letter_code
_entity_poly.pdbx_strand_id
1 'polypeptide(L)'
;MGSEMCIRDRDKLEEIAAAMAKTAKEAGVEICAGDTKVAGKGQVDGVFITTTGIGRIMDNANTSGKLAKAGDAVIVSGDIGRHGCTILLARDEFGIEADVTSDCAPLWANVKAMFDVTNDIHVIRDATRGGVGTVLYEIAGQSGVGITLDAEKIPVADEVKGVCGMLGLEPLYLACEGRLVIFAPKDKAEDIVSALRKCKNSENAAVIGEVTEDNAGRVVMKTEIGSQTLLPQPGGELLPRIC
;
A
#
# COMPACT_ATOMS: atom_id res chain seq x y z
N MET A 1 19.68 40.51 -4.35
CA MET A 1 19.41 39.37 -3.44
C MET A 1 18.23 38.48 -3.91
N GLY A 2 17.87 38.52 -5.18
CA GLY A 2 16.74 37.74 -5.75
C GLY A 2 17.14 36.58 -6.63
N SER A 3 18.39 36.48 -7.07
CA SER A 3 18.82 35.50 -8.08
C SER A 3 19.26 34.13 -7.54
N GLU A 4 19.82 34.07 -6.35
CA GLU A 4 20.33 32.80 -5.81
C GLU A 4 19.21 31.85 -5.32
N MET A 5 18.11 32.38 -4.82
CA MET A 5 16.97 31.56 -4.39
C MET A 5 16.22 30.92 -5.57
N CYS A 6 16.14 31.63 -6.71
CA CYS A 6 15.52 31.09 -7.93
C CYS A 6 16.33 29.95 -8.54
N ILE A 7 17.66 29.93 -8.40
CA ILE A 7 18.53 28.87 -8.98
C ILE A 7 18.41 27.59 -8.17
N ARG A 8 18.42 27.64 -6.83
CA ARG A 8 18.26 26.43 -5.98
C ARG A 8 16.92 25.75 -6.17
N ASP A 9 15.86 26.55 -6.28
CA ASP A 9 14.50 26.03 -6.50
C ASP A 9 14.35 25.41 -7.90
N ARG A 10 15.07 25.96 -8.89
CA ARG A 10 15.05 25.44 -10.25
C ARG A 10 15.74 24.08 -10.36
N ASP A 11 16.91 23.91 -9.76
CA ASP A 11 17.65 22.64 -9.78
C ASP A 11 16.81 21.52 -9.14
N LYS A 12 16.18 21.80 -8.00
CA LYS A 12 15.23 20.84 -7.36
C LYS A 12 14.04 20.52 -8.25
N LEU A 13 13.47 21.51 -8.93
CA LEU A 13 12.34 21.28 -9.83
C LEU A 13 12.75 20.41 -11.03
N GLU A 14 13.94 20.60 -11.56
CA GLU A 14 14.50 19.79 -12.64
C GLU A 14 14.76 18.34 -12.18
N GLU A 15 15.30 18.14 -10.97
CA GLU A 15 15.46 16.82 -10.36
C GLU A 15 14.10 16.10 -10.18
N ILE A 16 13.09 16.79 -9.65
CA ILE A 16 11.75 16.26 -9.48
C ILE A 16 11.14 15.88 -10.83
N ALA A 17 11.21 16.77 -11.82
CA ALA A 17 10.69 16.53 -13.16
C ALA A 17 11.37 15.33 -13.83
N ALA A 18 12.70 15.20 -13.67
CA ALA A 18 13.45 14.05 -14.18
C ALA A 18 13.03 12.74 -13.49
N ALA A 19 12.84 12.76 -12.16
CA ALA A 19 12.37 11.59 -11.40
C ALA A 19 10.95 11.19 -11.83
N MET A 20 10.04 12.15 -12.00
CA MET A 20 8.67 11.91 -12.52
C MET A 20 8.70 11.29 -13.91
N ALA A 21 9.49 11.84 -14.83
CA ALA A 21 9.63 11.32 -16.18
C ALA A 21 10.18 9.89 -16.21
N LYS A 22 11.18 9.60 -15.37
CA LYS A 22 11.74 8.25 -15.21
C LYS A 22 10.67 7.27 -14.71
N THR A 23 9.95 7.61 -13.65
CA THR A 23 8.91 6.75 -13.06
C THR A 23 7.74 6.54 -14.03
N ALA A 24 7.31 7.58 -14.74
CA ALA A 24 6.27 7.46 -15.79
C ALA A 24 6.69 6.47 -16.89
N LYS A 25 7.94 6.53 -17.33
CA LYS A 25 8.50 5.59 -18.31
C LYS A 25 8.54 4.16 -17.76
N GLU A 26 8.95 3.97 -16.51
CA GLU A 26 8.95 2.65 -15.85
C GLU A 26 7.54 2.09 -15.70
N ALA A 27 6.56 2.94 -15.39
CA ALA A 27 5.15 2.58 -15.27
C ALA A 27 4.46 2.37 -16.63
N GLY A 28 5.09 2.76 -17.74
CA GLY A 28 4.50 2.69 -19.08
C GLY A 28 3.35 3.68 -19.30
N VAL A 29 3.38 4.83 -18.62
CA VAL A 29 2.38 5.90 -18.73
C VAL A 29 3.00 7.16 -19.34
N GLU A 30 2.16 7.97 -20.00
CA GLU A 30 2.56 9.26 -20.56
C GLU A 30 2.03 10.40 -19.68
N ILE A 31 2.87 11.40 -19.42
CA ILE A 31 2.45 12.66 -18.82
C ILE A 31 2.00 13.56 -19.97
N CYS A 32 0.68 13.68 -20.17
CA CYS A 32 0.10 14.43 -21.30
C CYS A 32 -0.20 15.89 -20.99
N ALA A 33 -0.24 16.28 -19.71
CA ALA A 33 -0.45 17.67 -19.31
C ALA A 33 0.22 17.94 -17.96
N GLY A 34 0.55 19.18 -17.71
CA GLY A 34 1.11 19.63 -16.45
C GLY A 34 1.01 21.16 -16.38
N ASP A 35 0.94 21.66 -15.15
CA ASP A 35 1.02 23.09 -14.84
C ASP A 35 1.87 23.27 -13.59
N THR A 36 2.58 24.40 -13.51
CA THR A 36 3.40 24.76 -12.36
C THR A 36 3.05 26.16 -11.89
N LYS A 37 2.64 26.28 -10.64
CA LYS A 37 2.36 27.56 -10.00
C LYS A 37 3.37 27.84 -8.90
N VAL A 38 3.97 29.02 -8.96
CA VAL A 38 4.84 29.50 -7.90
C VAL A 38 4.02 30.28 -6.89
N ALA A 39 4.10 29.89 -5.63
CA ALA A 39 3.45 30.58 -4.51
C ALA A 39 4.39 31.63 -3.88
N GLY A 40 3.82 32.61 -3.17
CA GLY A 40 4.59 33.59 -2.40
C GLY A 40 5.34 32.94 -1.24
N LYS A 41 6.42 33.61 -0.79
CA LYS A 41 7.21 33.14 0.35
C LYS A 41 6.34 32.88 1.59
N GLY A 42 6.44 31.67 2.15
CA GLY A 42 5.69 31.25 3.35
C GLY A 42 4.26 30.81 3.09
N GLN A 43 3.80 30.75 1.82
CA GLN A 43 2.47 30.24 1.46
C GLN A 43 2.47 28.74 1.17
N VAL A 44 3.62 28.19 0.86
CA VAL A 44 3.83 26.76 0.57
C VAL A 44 5.14 26.32 1.20
N ASP A 45 5.14 25.16 1.83
CA ASP A 45 6.34 24.54 2.35
C ASP A 45 6.87 23.52 1.34
N GLY A 46 7.98 23.86 0.68
CA GLY A 46 8.60 23.03 -0.34
C GLY A 46 7.80 22.95 -1.64
N VAL A 47 7.50 21.74 -2.08
CA VAL A 47 6.81 21.45 -3.35
C VAL A 47 5.64 20.50 -3.09
N PHE A 48 4.45 20.85 -3.59
CA PHE A 48 3.29 19.97 -3.61
C PHE A 48 3.02 19.52 -5.03
N ILE A 49 2.81 18.21 -5.21
CA ILE A 49 2.55 17.60 -6.51
C ILE A 49 1.22 16.86 -6.42
N THR A 50 0.29 17.23 -7.30
CA THR A 50 -0.98 16.51 -7.46
C THR A 50 -1.01 15.86 -8.81
N THR A 51 -1.30 14.56 -8.87
CA THR A 51 -1.42 13.82 -10.11
C THR A 51 -2.84 13.30 -10.31
N THR A 52 -3.28 13.27 -11.56
CA THR A 52 -4.56 12.66 -11.95
C THR A 52 -4.29 11.69 -13.10
N GLY A 53 -4.72 10.45 -12.94
CA GLY A 53 -4.58 9.41 -13.95
C GLY A 53 -5.90 9.11 -14.65
N ILE A 54 -5.83 8.85 -15.96
CA ILE A 54 -6.95 8.33 -16.74
C ILE A 54 -6.50 7.01 -17.34
N GLY A 55 -7.32 5.95 -17.18
CA GLY A 55 -7.03 4.62 -17.70
C GLY A 55 -8.27 3.97 -18.30
N ARG A 56 -8.04 3.00 -19.18
CA ARG A 56 -9.09 2.13 -19.69
C ARG A 56 -9.22 0.91 -18.76
N ILE A 57 -10.44 0.61 -18.34
CA ILE A 57 -10.73 -0.63 -17.59
C ILE A 57 -10.49 -1.81 -18.55
N MET A 58 -9.82 -2.84 -18.05
CA MET A 58 -9.61 -4.09 -18.79
C MET A 58 -10.96 -4.79 -18.99
N ASP A 59 -11.20 -5.31 -20.22
CA ASP A 59 -12.49 -5.92 -20.58
C ASP A 59 -12.82 -7.17 -19.71
N ASN A 60 -11.80 -7.82 -19.15
CA ASN A 60 -11.90 -9.00 -18.28
C ASN A 60 -11.81 -8.68 -16.78
N ALA A 61 -11.74 -7.41 -16.39
CA ALA A 61 -11.66 -7.01 -14.99
C ALA A 61 -13.06 -6.69 -14.45
N ASN A 62 -13.44 -7.38 -13.36
CA ASN A 62 -14.65 -7.11 -12.60
C ASN A 62 -14.31 -7.09 -11.11
N THR A 63 -13.63 -6.03 -10.67
CA THR A 63 -13.17 -5.88 -9.28
C THR A 63 -13.88 -4.74 -8.59
N SER A 64 -14.26 -4.95 -7.34
CA SER A 64 -14.88 -3.91 -6.50
C SER A 64 -14.74 -4.27 -5.03
N GLY A 65 -14.64 -3.28 -4.15
CA GLY A 65 -14.65 -3.50 -2.70
C GLY A 65 -15.91 -4.16 -2.14
N LYS A 66 -16.93 -4.37 -2.97
CA LYS A 66 -18.19 -5.02 -2.62
C LYS A 66 -18.26 -6.48 -3.07
N LEU A 67 -17.21 -7.02 -3.67
CA LEU A 67 -17.24 -8.33 -4.32
C LEU A 67 -16.48 -9.41 -3.55
N ALA A 68 -15.91 -9.13 -2.38
CA ALA A 68 -15.29 -10.16 -1.56
C ALA A 68 -16.36 -11.16 -1.10
N LYS A 69 -16.04 -12.45 -1.15
CA LYS A 69 -16.94 -13.56 -0.84
C LYS A 69 -16.32 -14.47 0.21
N ALA A 70 -17.16 -15.08 1.04
CA ALA A 70 -16.70 -16.14 1.93
C ALA A 70 -16.00 -17.26 1.14
N GLY A 71 -14.84 -17.69 1.62
CA GLY A 71 -13.96 -18.63 0.94
C GLY A 71 -12.89 -18.00 0.07
N ASP A 72 -12.89 -16.66 -0.10
CA ASP A 72 -11.77 -15.98 -0.73
C ASP A 72 -10.53 -16.01 0.15
N ALA A 73 -9.37 -16.14 -0.47
CA ALA A 73 -8.10 -15.86 0.16
C ALA A 73 -7.83 -14.36 0.20
N VAL A 74 -7.22 -13.89 1.27
CA VAL A 74 -6.68 -12.53 1.41
C VAL A 74 -5.19 -12.57 1.13
N ILE A 75 -4.73 -11.84 0.12
CA ILE A 75 -3.35 -11.83 -0.34
C ILE A 75 -2.79 -10.42 -0.22
N VAL A 76 -1.52 -10.30 0.18
CA VAL A 76 -0.75 -9.06 0.05
C VAL A 76 0.35 -9.23 -0.99
N SER A 77 0.62 -8.20 -1.78
CA SER A 77 1.60 -8.27 -2.87
C SER A 77 3.06 -8.17 -2.41
N GLY A 78 3.32 -8.06 -1.11
CA GLY A 78 4.65 -7.99 -0.54
C GLY A 78 4.62 -7.66 0.95
N ASP A 79 5.79 -7.44 1.56
CA ASP A 79 5.92 -7.06 2.96
C ASP A 79 5.34 -5.66 3.23
N ILE A 80 4.76 -5.49 4.42
CA ILE A 80 3.95 -4.32 4.74
C ILE A 80 4.65 -3.34 5.67
N GLY A 81 4.18 -2.08 5.67
CA GLY A 81 4.56 -1.05 6.63
C GLY A 81 5.86 -0.31 6.34
N ARG A 82 6.58 -0.62 5.23
CA ARG A 82 7.86 0.03 4.91
C ARG A 82 7.74 1.53 4.71
N HIS A 83 6.77 2.00 3.91
CA HIS A 83 6.63 3.43 3.65
C HIS A 83 6.37 4.21 4.92
N GLY A 84 5.36 3.81 5.71
CA GLY A 84 5.04 4.47 6.97
C GLY A 84 6.23 4.50 7.94
N CYS A 85 6.98 3.40 8.02
CA CYS A 85 8.20 3.32 8.81
C CYS A 85 9.29 4.28 8.29
N THR A 86 9.53 4.33 6.97
CA THR A 86 10.51 5.24 6.36
C THR A 86 10.19 6.70 6.68
N ILE A 87 8.91 7.09 6.62
CA ILE A 87 8.50 8.46 6.94
C ILE A 87 8.69 8.77 8.43
N LEU A 88 8.38 7.83 9.32
CA LEU A 88 8.63 8.00 10.77
C LEU A 88 10.11 8.25 11.06
N LEU A 89 10.99 7.46 10.45
CA LEU A 89 12.43 7.62 10.57
C LEU A 89 12.92 8.95 9.98
N ALA A 90 12.40 9.34 8.82
CA ALA A 90 12.78 10.59 8.15
C ALA A 90 12.36 11.86 8.93
N ARG A 91 11.36 11.77 9.80
CA ARG A 91 10.96 12.89 10.68
C ARG A 91 11.86 13.07 11.88
N ASP A 92 12.64 12.05 12.21
CA ASP A 92 13.64 12.04 13.31
C ASP A 92 13.08 12.53 14.68
N GLU A 93 11.78 12.31 14.91
CA GLU A 93 11.13 12.74 16.17
C GLU A 93 11.53 11.86 17.35
N PHE A 94 12.04 10.65 17.08
CA PHE A 94 12.31 9.64 18.10
C PHE A 94 13.79 9.26 18.25
N GLY A 95 14.67 9.81 17.40
CA GLY A 95 16.11 9.46 17.39
C GLY A 95 16.38 7.99 17.10
N ILE A 96 15.52 7.34 16.30
CA ILE A 96 15.67 5.94 15.90
C ILE A 96 16.31 5.88 14.51
N GLU A 97 17.39 5.11 14.41
CA GLU A 97 18.04 4.81 13.14
C GLU A 97 17.76 3.37 12.72
N ALA A 98 17.28 3.17 11.50
CA ALA A 98 17.10 1.85 10.89
C ALA A 98 17.23 1.95 9.37
N ASP A 99 17.72 0.88 8.74
CA ASP A 99 17.87 0.81 7.27
C ASP A 99 16.56 0.32 6.64
N VAL A 100 15.58 1.21 6.57
CA VAL A 100 14.27 0.95 5.95
C VAL A 100 14.08 1.88 4.77
N THR A 101 13.83 1.31 3.60
CA THR A 101 13.48 2.04 2.39
C THR A 101 12.00 1.91 2.08
N SER A 102 11.39 2.98 1.56
CA SER A 102 10.00 2.98 1.13
C SER A 102 9.73 1.91 0.06
N ASP A 103 8.55 1.31 0.12
CA ASP A 103 8.03 0.36 -0.87
C ASP A 103 7.38 1.04 -2.09
N CYS A 104 7.49 2.35 -2.23
CA CYS A 104 6.90 3.12 -3.32
C CYS A 104 7.29 2.53 -4.68
N ALA A 105 6.30 2.08 -5.45
CA ALA A 105 6.51 1.39 -6.73
C ALA A 105 5.29 1.46 -7.65
N PRO A 106 5.48 1.47 -8.99
CA PRO A 106 4.39 1.27 -9.94
C PRO A 106 3.90 -0.18 -9.89
N LEU A 107 2.57 -0.37 -9.80
CA LEU A 107 1.94 -1.67 -9.53
C LEU A 107 1.26 -2.30 -10.75
N TRP A 108 1.33 -1.67 -11.93
CA TRP A 108 0.67 -2.20 -13.13
C TRP A 108 1.16 -3.60 -13.52
N ALA A 109 2.46 -3.86 -13.37
CA ALA A 109 3.03 -5.19 -13.65
C ALA A 109 2.43 -6.28 -12.75
N ASN A 110 2.20 -5.96 -11.47
CA ASN A 110 1.56 -6.85 -10.50
C ASN A 110 0.11 -7.16 -10.91
N VAL A 111 -0.66 -6.11 -11.24
CA VAL A 111 -2.05 -6.27 -11.68
C VAL A 111 -2.11 -7.16 -12.92
N LYS A 112 -1.28 -6.90 -13.92
CA LYS A 112 -1.22 -7.71 -15.15
C LYS A 112 -0.87 -9.16 -14.85
N ALA A 113 0.15 -9.41 -14.03
CA ALA A 113 0.58 -10.76 -13.67
C ALA A 113 -0.54 -11.58 -12.99
N MET A 114 -1.38 -10.94 -12.17
CA MET A 114 -2.53 -11.60 -11.55
C MET A 114 -3.62 -11.95 -12.57
N PHE A 115 -3.94 -11.03 -13.49
CA PHE A 115 -4.93 -11.28 -14.53
C PHE A 115 -4.45 -12.27 -15.60
N ASP A 116 -3.15 -12.47 -15.76
CA ASP A 116 -2.58 -13.54 -16.60
C ASP A 116 -2.82 -14.94 -15.95
N VAL A 117 -3.04 -15.01 -14.63
CA VAL A 117 -3.39 -16.24 -13.90
C VAL A 117 -4.89 -16.51 -13.96
N THR A 118 -5.72 -15.51 -13.63
CA THR A 118 -7.18 -15.67 -13.55
C THR A 118 -7.90 -14.33 -13.69
N ASN A 119 -9.09 -14.37 -14.30
CA ASN A 119 -10.00 -13.23 -14.32
C ASN A 119 -10.91 -13.16 -13.10
N ASP A 120 -10.92 -14.20 -12.27
CA ASP A 120 -11.76 -14.30 -11.08
C ASP A 120 -11.04 -13.69 -9.87
N ILE A 121 -10.83 -12.37 -9.94
CA ILE A 121 -10.30 -11.56 -8.85
C ILE A 121 -11.39 -10.61 -8.39
N HIS A 122 -11.79 -10.72 -7.13
CA HIS A 122 -12.95 -10.00 -6.62
C HIS A 122 -12.61 -8.58 -6.15
N VAL A 123 -11.50 -8.43 -5.45
CA VAL A 123 -11.04 -7.13 -4.94
C VAL A 123 -9.55 -6.94 -5.19
N ILE A 124 -9.18 -5.73 -5.60
CA ILE A 124 -7.81 -5.22 -5.60
C ILE A 124 -7.86 -3.81 -4.98
N ARG A 125 -7.09 -3.59 -3.92
CA ARG A 125 -6.98 -2.30 -3.25
C ARG A 125 -5.52 -1.99 -2.91
N ASP A 126 -5.14 -0.74 -3.10
CA ASP A 126 -3.91 -0.21 -2.55
C ASP A 126 -3.98 -0.09 -1.02
N ALA A 127 -2.87 -0.33 -0.34
CA ALA A 127 -2.77 -0.28 1.11
C ALA A 127 -2.11 1.03 1.59
N THR A 128 -2.46 2.17 1.00
CA THR A 128 -1.88 3.47 1.27
C THR A 128 -2.25 3.97 2.68
N ARG A 129 -3.08 4.97 2.80
CA ARG A 129 -3.45 5.54 4.11
C ARG A 129 -4.13 4.53 5.03
N GLY A 130 -3.60 4.40 6.25
CA GLY A 130 -4.09 3.45 7.26
C GLY A 130 -3.72 1.99 6.98
N GLY A 131 -2.88 1.75 5.97
CA GLY A 131 -2.28 0.45 5.69
C GLY A 131 -3.28 -0.65 5.34
N VAL A 132 -2.80 -1.87 5.43
CA VAL A 132 -3.59 -3.09 5.17
C VAL A 132 -4.78 -3.21 6.13
N GLY A 133 -4.59 -2.87 7.41
CA GLY A 133 -5.63 -2.98 8.43
C GLY A 133 -6.89 -2.17 8.09
N THR A 134 -6.72 -0.93 7.61
CA THR A 134 -7.85 -0.09 7.19
C THR A 134 -8.55 -0.66 5.96
N VAL A 135 -7.80 -1.10 4.95
CA VAL A 135 -8.37 -1.73 3.75
C VAL A 135 -9.21 -2.95 4.10
N LEU A 136 -8.73 -3.81 5.00
CA LEU A 136 -9.47 -5.00 5.42
C LEU A 136 -10.80 -4.66 6.07
N TYR A 137 -10.83 -3.64 6.94
CA TYR A 137 -12.09 -3.18 7.54
C TYR A 137 -13.04 -2.55 6.53
N GLU A 138 -12.53 -1.76 5.58
CA GLU A 138 -13.34 -1.20 4.51
C GLU A 138 -13.99 -2.30 3.66
N ILE A 139 -13.23 -3.33 3.27
CA ILE A 139 -13.73 -4.43 2.45
C ILE A 139 -14.70 -5.31 3.25
N ALA A 140 -14.40 -5.64 4.51
CA ALA A 140 -15.31 -6.39 5.38
C ALA A 140 -16.68 -5.69 5.49
N GLY A 141 -16.66 -4.36 5.67
CA GLY A 141 -17.90 -3.56 5.73
C GLY A 141 -18.62 -3.45 4.40
N GLN A 142 -17.92 -3.20 3.29
CA GLN A 142 -18.51 -3.01 1.96
C GLN A 142 -19.10 -4.29 1.39
N SER A 143 -18.47 -5.44 1.66
CA SER A 143 -18.92 -6.76 1.20
C SER A 143 -19.84 -7.47 2.19
N GLY A 144 -19.95 -6.98 3.43
CA GLY A 144 -20.78 -7.61 4.47
C GLY A 144 -20.21 -8.96 4.94
N VAL A 145 -18.91 -9.16 4.91
CA VAL A 145 -18.22 -10.40 5.26
C VAL A 145 -17.31 -10.23 6.46
N GLY A 146 -16.86 -11.32 7.08
CA GLY A 146 -15.77 -11.32 8.05
C GLY A 146 -14.45 -11.66 7.38
N ILE A 147 -13.35 -11.26 8.02
CA ILE A 147 -11.99 -11.59 7.56
C ILE A 147 -11.22 -12.17 8.73
N THR A 148 -10.57 -13.31 8.51
CA THR A 148 -9.67 -13.93 9.48
C THR A 148 -8.25 -13.91 8.93
N LEU A 149 -7.35 -13.24 9.65
CA LEU A 149 -5.92 -13.18 9.35
C LEU A 149 -5.14 -14.23 10.13
N ASP A 150 -4.02 -14.64 9.59
CA ASP A 150 -3.02 -15.47 10.24
C ASP A 150 -1.77 -14.62 10.51
N ALA A 151 -1.50 -14.30 11.78
CA ALA A 151 -0.43 -13.38 12.15
C ALA A 151 0.95 -13.84 11.67
N GLU A 152 1.22 -15.15 11.65
CA GLU A 152 2.49 -15.72 11.21
C GLU A 152 2.74 -15.55 9.71
N LYS A 153 1.66 -15.40 8.92
CA LYS A 153 1.74 -15.29 7.47
C LYS A 153 1.86 -13.86 6.96
N ILE A 154 1.71 -12.88 7.85
CA ILE A 154 1.82 -11.47 7.46
C ILE A 154 3.30 -11.12 7.26
N PRO A 155 3.74 -10.81 6.03
CA PRO A 155 5.13 -10.49 5.78
C PRO A 155 5.45 -9.08 6.28
N VAL A 156 6.34 -8.97 7.25
CA VAL A 156 6.87 -7.71 7.79
C VAL A 156 8.38 -7.85 7.88
N ALA A 157 9.11 -6.89 7.36
CA ALA A 157 10.57 -6.88 7.46
C ALA A 157 11.02 -6.71 8.93
N ASP A 158 12.12 -7.32 9.31
CA ASP A 158 12.58 -7.34 10.70
C ASP A 158 12.92 -5.94 11.21
N GLU A 159 13.44 -5.07 10.34
CA GLU A 159 13.70 -3.67 10.65
C GLU A 159 12.40 -2.91 10.96
N VAL A 160 11.33 -3.17 10.19
CA VAL A 160 10.00 -2.58 10.43
C VAL A 160 9.41 -3.10 11.73
N LYS A 161 9.53 -4.42 12.02
CA LYS A 161 9.11 -5.00 13.30
C LYS A 161 9.85 -4.35 14.48
N GLY A 162 11.17 -4.15 14.32
CA GLY A 162 11.99 -3.50 15.34
C GLY A 162 11.52 -2.08 15.68
N VAL A 163 11.35 -1.24 14.66
CA VAL A 163 10.85 0.14 14.85
C VAL A 163 9.45 0.16 15.43
N CYS A 164 8.54 -0.67 14.92
CA CYS A 164 7.18 -0.77 15.43
C CYS A 164 7.14 -1.23 16.88
N GLY A 165 7.98 -2.21 17.25
CA GLY A 165 8.08 -2.71 18.62
C GLY A 165 8.57 -1.65 19.61
N MET A 166 9.54 -0.82 19.22
CA MET A 166 10.03 0.29 20.05
C MET A 166 8.98 1.39 20.26
N LEU A 167 8.15 1.65 19.24
CA LEU A 167 7.16 2.73 19.26
C LEU A 167 5.75 2.25 19.69
N GLY A 168 5.54 0.96 19.89
CA GLY A 168 4.22 0.40 20.21
C GLY A 168 3.24 0.51 19.03
N LEU A 169 3.72 0.46 17.79
CA LEU A 169 2.93 0.57 16.58
C LEU A 169 2.60 -0.81 16.00
N GLU A 170 1.44 -0.91 15.36
CA GLU A 170 1.04 -2.12 14.63
C GLU A 170 1.35 -1.96 13.13
N PRO A 171 2.22 -2.80 12.54
CA PRO A 171 2.61 -2.70 11.13
C PRO A 171 1.44 -2.71 10.14
N LEU A 172 0.34 -3.37 10.48
CA LEU A 172 -0.88 -3.44 9.64
C LEU A 172 -1.48 -2.07 9.35
N TYR A 173 -1.24 -1.06 10.20
CA TYR A 173 -1.78 0.29 10.02
C TYR A 173 -0.76 1.29 9.46
N LEU A 174 0.47 0.86 9.21
CA LEU A 174 1.46 1.70 8.53
C LEU A 174 1.17 1.76 7.02
N ALA A 175 1.28 2.95 6.47
CA ALA A 175 1.08 3.18 5.04
C ALA A 175 2.04 2.34 4.17
N CYS A 176 1.53 1.84 3.05
CA CYS A 176 2.28 1.15 2.01
C CYS A 176 1.99 1.83 0.66
N GLU A 177 3.01 2.34 -0.01
CA GLU A 177 2.86 3.08 -1.28
C GLU A 177 3.17 2.21 -2.52
N GLY A 178 3.47 0.93 -2.30
CA GLY A 178 3.75 -0.06 -3.34
C GLY A 178 3.17 -1.43 -3.03
N ARG A 179 2.03 -1.51 -2.32
CA ARG A 179 1.39 -2.78 -1.97
C ARG A 179 -0.08 -2.81 -2.34
N LEU A 180 -0.51 -4.00 -2.74
CA LEU A 180 -1.91 -4.34 -3.01
C LEU A 180 -2.42 -5.35 -2.00
N VAL A 181 -3.67 -5.21 -1.61
CA VAL A 181 -4.48 -6.23 -0.93
C VAL A 181 -5.45 -6.79 -1.96
N ILE A 182 -5.43 -8.11 -2.12
CA ILE A 182 -6.17 -8.82 -3.16
C ILE A 182 -7.07 -9.86 -2.50
N PHE A 183 -8.30 -9.99 -3.02
CA PHE A 183 -9.24 -11.03 -2.65
C PHE A 183 -9.59 -11.84 -3.88
N ALA A 184 -9.35 -13.15 -3.82
CA ALA A 184 -9.56 -14.07 -4.93
C ALA A 184 -9.91 -15.47 -4.40
N PRO A 185 -10.52 -16.35 -5.22
CA PRO A 185 -10.82 -17.71 -4.85
C PRO A 185 -9.60 -18.45 -4.30
N LYS A 186 -9.80 -19.20 -3.23
CA LYS A 186 -8.73 -19.89 -2.49
C LYS A 186 -7.91 -20.86 -3.38
N ASP A 187 -8.57 -21.48 -4.36
CA ASP A 187 -7.92 -22.40 -5.32
C ASP A 187 -6.98 -21.69 -6.31
N LYS A 188 -7.07 -20.35 -6.45
CA LYS A 188 -6.20 -19.51 -7.30
C LYS A 188 -5.12 -18.77 -6.51
N ALA A 189 -5.22 -18.76 -5.19
CA ALA A 189 -4.39 -17.91 -4.34
C ALA A 189 -2.88 -18.17 -4.50
N GLU A 190 -2.46 -19.44 -4.49
CA GLU A 190 -1.03 -19.81 -4.61
C GLU A 190 -0.46 -19.51 -6.00
N ASP A 191 -1.27 -19.65 -7.05
CA ASP A 191 -0.85 -19.30 -8.42
C ASP A 191 -0.69 -17.77 -8.55
N ILE A 192 -1.61 -16.99 -7.95
CA ILE A 192 -1.52 -15.53 -7.87
C ILE A 192 -0.26 -15.12 -7.11
N VAL A 193 -0.02 -15.67 -5.93
CA VAL A 193 1.19 -15.38 -5.13
C VAL A 193 2.46 -15.75 -5.90
N SER A 194 2.47 -16.88 -6.58
CA SER A 194 3.61 -17.32 -7.40
C SER A 194 3.87 -16.38 -8.59
N ALA A 195 2.84 -15.80 -9.19
CA ALA A 195 2.95 -14.80 -10.25
C ALA A 195 3.47 -13.46 -9.68
N LEU A 196 2.92 -13.00 -8.56
CA LEU A 196 3.36 -11.78 -7.88
C LEU A 196 4.82 -11.83 -7.47
N ARG A 197 5.30 -12.96 -6.92
CA ARG A 197 6.70 -13.14 -6.51
C ARG A 197 7.73 -13.02 -7.63
N LYS A 198 7.29 -13.09 -8.88
CA LYS A 198 8.14 -12.83 -10.07
C LYS A 198 8.20 -11.34 -10.44
N CYS A 199 7.32 -10.53 -9.87
CA CYS A 199 7.33 -9.09 -10.06
C CYS A 199 8.33 -8.43 -9.13
N LYS A 200 8.96 -7.37 -9.61
CA LYS A 200 9.89 -6.56 -8.82
C LYS A 200 9.18 -6.03 -7.56
N ASN A 201 9.86 -6.10 -6.43
CA ASN A 201 9.40 -5.65 -5.11
C ASN A 201 8.20 -6.44 -4.53
N SER A 202 7.90 -7.64 -5.06
CA SER A 202 6.80 -8.50 -4.59
C SER A 202 7.28 -9.90 -4.20
N GLU A 203 8.56 -10.06 -3.95
CA GLU A 203 9.19 -11.33 -3.60
C GLU A 203 8.57 -11.94 -2.32
N ASN A 204 8.06 -11.08 -1.44
CA ASN A 204 7.42 -11.45 -0.17
C ASN A 204 5.87 -11.50 -0.26
N ALA A 205 5.30 -11.58 -1.48
CA ALA A 205 3.85 -11.76 -1.61
C ALA A 205 3.38 -13.01 -0.86
N ALA A 206 2.24 -12.92 -0.17
CA ALA A 206 1.75 -14.01 0.68
C ALA A 206 0.22 -14.02 0.81
N VAL A 207 -0.33 -15.21 1.02
CA VAL A 207 -1.70 -15.37 1.53
C VAL A 207 -1.64 -15.13 3.03
N ILE A 208 -2.35 -14.11 3.51
CA ILE A 208 -2.33 -13.68 4.91
C ILE A 208 -3.60 -14.04 5.69
N GLY A 209 -4.63 -14.55 5.00
CA GLY A 209 -5.90 -14.88 5.65
C GLY A 209 -6.96 -15.33 4.68
N GLU A 210 -8.19 -15.38 5.16
CA GLU A 210 -9.36 -15.80 4.40
C GLU A 210 -10.60 -14.98 4.78
N VAL A 211 -11.54 -14.91 3.84
CA VAL A 211 -12.86 -14.31 4.04
C VAL A 211 -13.82 -15.35 4.59
N THR A 212 -14.61 -14.97 5.60
CA THR A 212 -15.55 -15.85 6.29
C THR A 212 -16.97 -15.27 6.30
N GLU A 213 -17.96 -16.12 6.54
CA GLU A 213 -19.34 -15.67 6.80
C GLU A 213 -19.50 -15.14 8.24
N ASP A 214 -18.65 -15.64 9.15
CA ASP A 214 -18.66 -15.25 10.55
C ASP A 214 -18.09 -13.85 10.76
N ASN A 215 -18.56 -13.15 11.79
CA ASN A 215 -18.07 -11.83 12.20
C ASN A 215 -18.15 -10.77 11.08
N ALA A 216 -19.25 -10.71 10.34
CA ALA A 216 -19.48 -9.74 9.26
C ALA A 216 -19.11 -8.30 9.68
N GLY A 217 -18.34 -7.60 8.85
CA GLY A 217 -17.81 -6.26 9.11
C GLY A 217 -16.65 -6.21 10.12
N ARG A 218 -16.08 -7.35 10.49
CA ARG A 218 -15.00 -7.47 11.46
C ARG A 218 -13.77 -8.14 10.85
N VAL A 219 -12.62 -7.81 11.41
CA VAL A 219 -11.34 -8.47 11.10
C VAL A 219 -10.83 -9.13 12.37
N VAL A 220 -10.60 -10.42 12.30
CA VAL A 220 -10.08 -11.25 13.40
C VAL A 220 -8.68 -11.70 13.04
N MET A 221 -7.77 -11.66 13.98
CA MET A 221 -6.40 -12.15 13.82
C MET A 221 -6.20 -13.39 14.67
N LYS A 222 -5.78 -14.47 14.04
CA LYS A 222 -5.33 -15.69 14.69
C LYS A 222 -3.86 -15.52 15.07
N THR A 223 -3.57 -15.63 16.34
CA THR A 223 -2.22 -15.49 16.89
C THR A 223 -1.42 -16.79 16.75
N GLU A 224 -0.10 -16.70 16.89
CA GLU A 224 0.84 -17.86 16.88
C GLU A 224 0.46 -18.97 17.86
N ILE A 225 -0.12 -18.63 19.01
CA ILE A 225 -0.60 -19.58 20.02
C ILE A 225 -2.02 -20.10 19.77
N GLY A 226 -2.60 -19.77 18.59
CA GLY A 226 -3.92 -20.24 18.16
C GLY A 226 -5.12 -19.50 18.76
N SER A 227 -4.91 -18.47 19.61
CA SER A 227 -5.99 -17.61 20.07
C SER A 227 -6.46 -16.68 18.94
N GLN A 228 -7.71 -16.23 19.06
CA GLN A 228 -8.28 -15.25 18.13
C GLN A 228 -8.51 -13.93 18.85
N THR A 229 -8.06 -12.84 18.23
CA THR A 229 -8.26 -11.48 18.75
C THR A 229 -8.93 -10.63 17.67
N LEU A 230 -9.82 -9.74 18.07
CA LEU A 230 -10.36 -8.75 17.15
C LEU A 230 -9.24 -7.76 16.82
N LEU A 231 -8.96 -7.57 15.55
CA LEU A 231 -8.06 -6.49 15.12
C LEU A 231 -8.73 -5.14 15.50
N PRO A 232 -8.07 -4.22 16.22
CA PRO A 232 -8.67 -2.94 16.55
C PRO A 232 -9.13 -2.20 15.30
N GLN A 233 -10.32 -1.61 15.32
CA GLN A 233 -10.71 -0.72 14.22
C GLN A 233 -9.78 0.50 14.19
N PRO A 234 -9.40 0.98 12.99
CA PRO A 234 -8.62 2.21 12.90
C PRO A 234 -9.41 3.36 13.55
N GLY A 235 -8.93 3.80 14.70
CA GLY A 235 -9.52 4.87 15.50
C GLY A 235 -8.68 6.14 15.39
N GLY A 236 -9.03 7.04 14.46
CA GLY A 236 -8.29 8.28 14.26
C GLY A 236 -7.03 8.12 13.39
N GLU A 237 -6.29 9.21 13.24
CA GLU A 237 -5.00 9.21 12.52
C GLU A 237 -3.93 8.61 13.45
N LEU A 238 -3.52 7.37 13.19
CA LEU A 238 -2.42 6.71 13.90
C LEU A 238 -1.06 7.40 13.64
N LEU A 239 -0.96 8.10 12.53
CA LEU A 239 0.18 8.93 12.15
C LEU A 239 -0.36 10.23 11.55
N PRO A 240 0.34 11.38 11.72
CA PRO A 240 -0.01 12.61 11.02
C PRO A 240 -0.11 12.35 9.53
N ARG A 241 -1.06 13.00 8.86
CA ARG A 241 -1.23 12.84 7.40
C ARG A 241 0.09 13.05 6.69
N ILE A 242 0.53 11.99 6.02
CA ILE A 242 1.79 11.94 5.28
C ILE A 242 1.44 11.98 3.80
N CYS A 243 0.84 13.05 3.40
CA CYS A 243 0.60 13.33 1.99
C CYS A 243 0.73 14.81 1.75
#